data_a4fa7392de594f668bd24a18b8eefaab
#
_entry.id   a4fa7392de594f668bd24a18b8eefaab
#
_cell.length_a   1.000
_cell.length_b   1.000
_cell.length_c   1.000
_cell.angle_alpha   90.00
_cell.angle_beta   90.00
_cell.angle_gamma   90.00
#
_symmetry.space_group_name_H-M   'P 1'
#
loop_
_entity.id
_entity.type
_entity.pdbx_description
1 polymer ?
#
loop_
_entity_poly.entity_id
_entity_poly.type
_entity_poly.pdbx_seq_one_letter_code
_entity_poly.pdbx_strand_id
1 'polypeptide(L)'
;MSLAPKTILTRLFLASALTLAGSLTALAQQAADTVAPESGNTVAQGFDTLSPKALSAIEAKTLGKPVEAKNWMIAAANPLAVEAGARVLRSGGSAADALVAVQSVLGLVEPQSSGLGGGAFLVWYDAATGKLTTLDGRETAPLAARPTAFLNDEGEPLKFFDAVVGGLSVGTPGTPKLLEEAHKRWGKLDWAPLFQDAIDLADKGFTVSPRLASLVAGDPERLQRFRANRAYFFPNGAPIKAGETLRNPDYAATLQAIAANGTKAFYYGEIARDIVKTVQTAPGNPGFLSDKDLSLYEVIEREPVCVDYRDHDVCGMGPPSSGALTVGQILGMLDHYGLAPLGPLDPQSWRLIGDASRLAFADRGRYMADVDFVPMPLKGLVDEDYLDDRADLLEGDVALPEVTPGTPPWDHAMLLSDDEAIEFPSTSHISIVDADGNALSMTTTIENGFGSRLFVRGFLLNNELTDFSFRTHKDGVPIANRLEPGKRPRSSMAPTIVMKDGKPKLVIGSPGGSRIIGYVAEAIIAHLDWGMNVQQAVSLPHMINRFGTYDLEAGTKAETLAAPLEALGYKVNIRDLNSGLHAIAIGETLQGGADPRREGIALGE
;
A
#
# COMPACT_ATOMS: atom_id res chain seq x y z
N MET A 1 23.81 8.75 -65.90
CA MET A 1 23.54 7.43 -65.37
C MET A 1 23.24 7.54 -63.90
N SER A 2 22.07 7.12 -63.56
CA SER A 2 21.27 7.21 -62.34
C SER A 2 21.97 6.54 -61.15
N LEU A 3 21.99 7.23 -60.00
CA LEU A 3 22.13 6.62 -58.69
C LEU A 3 20.84 6.93 -57.87
N ALA A 4 20.07 5.89 -57.62
CA ALA A 4 18.82 5.93 -56.86
C ALA A 4 19.05 5.88 -55.34
N PRO A 5 18.12 6.41 -54.52
CA PRO A 5 18.26 6.52 -53.08
C PRO A 5 17.75 5.27 -52.38
N LYS A 6 18.61 4.65 -51.56
CA LYS A 6 18.28 3.50 -50.69
C LYS A 6 18.51 3.80 -49.21
N THR A 7 17.99 4.90 -48.67
CA THR A 7 18.26 5.23 -47.24
C THR A 7 17.07 5.78 -46.45
N ILE A 8 15.87 5.72 -46.94
CA ILE A 8 14.69 6.30 -46.23
C ILE A 8 13.77 5.23 -45.61
N LEU A 9 13.81 3.97 -46.06
CA LEU A 9 12.89 2.95 -45.53
C LEU A 9 13.31 2.34 -44.17
N THR A 10 14.56 2.43 -43.75
CA THR A 10 15.05 1.77 -42.52
C THR A 10 14.77 2.61 -41.25
N ARG A 11 14.52 3.91 -41.36
CA ARG A 11 14.24 4.75 -40.19
C ARG A 11 12.76 4.77 -39.77
N LEU A 12 11.82 4.44 -40.65
CA LEU A 12 10.40 4.37 -40.32
C LEU A 12 10.02 3.08 -39.55
N PHE A 13 10.78 1.99 -39.71
CA PHE A 13 10.51 0.74 -38.98
C PHE A 13 11.03 0.74 -37.54
N LEU A 14 12.09 1.51 -37.20
CA LEU A 14 12.56 1.64 -35.82
C LEU A 14 11.67 2.54 -34.95
N ALA A 15 11.07 3.57 -35.51
CA ALA A 15 10.15 4.46 -34.76
C ALA A 15 8.83 3.76 -34.40
N SER A 16 8.34 2.85 -35.26
CA SER A 16 7.10 2.10 -34.99
C SER A 16 7.29 0.97 -33.97
N ALA A 17 8.51 0.43 -33.80
CA ALA A 17 8.79 -0.61 -32.81
C ALA A 17 8.95 -0.04 -31.40
N LEU A 18 9.48 1.18 -31.24
CA LEU A 18 9.59 1.83 -29.93
C LEU A 18 8.25 2.28 -29.36
N THR A 19 7.30 2.71 -30.21
CA THR A 19 5.96 3.12 -29.77
C THR A 19 5.06 1.93 -29.39
N LEU A 20 5.32 0.72 -29.91
CA LEU A 20 4.56 -0.49 -29.53
C LEU A 20 5.02 -1.07 -28.17
N ALA A 21 6.28 -0.93 -27.80
CA ALA A 21 6.79 -1.48 -26.53
C ALA A 21 6.24 -0.71 -25.32
N GLY A 22 6.17 0.63 -25.39
CA GLY A 22 5.61 1.47 -24.32
C GLY A 22 4.10 1.28 -24.08
N SER A 23 3.35 0.92 -25.13
CA SER A 23 1.91 0.67 -25.02
C SER A 23 1.56 -0.72 -24.46
N LEU A 24 2.45 -1.71 -24.60
CA LEU A 24 2.25 -3.06 -24.06
C LEU A 24 2.47 -3.14 -22.54
N THR A 25 3.40 -2.36 -22.00
CA THR A 25 3.66 -2.31 -20.54
C THR A 25 2.55 -1.58 -19.79
N ALA A 26 2.03 -0.48 -20.33
CA ALA A 26 0.88 0.22 -19.77
C ALA A 26 -0.39 -0.66 -19.78
N LEU A 27 -0.60 -1.45 -20.83
CA LEU A 27 -1.72 -2.39 -20.94
C LEU A 27 -1.60 -3.57 -19.97
N ALA A 28 -0.39 -4.09 -19.72
CA ALA A 28 -0.15 -5.16 -18.75
C ALA A 28 -0.41 -4.66 -17.32
N GLN A 29 0.04 -3.47 -16.97
CA GLN A 29 -0.20 -2.88 -15.66
C GLN A 29 -1.68 -2.52 -15.44
N GLN A 30 -2.37 -2.04 -16.46
CA GLN A 30 -3.82 -1.79 -16.42
C GLN A 30 -4.64 -3.08 -16.26
N ALA A 31 -4.26 -4.16 -16.94
CA ALA A 31 -4.93 -5.46 -16.81
C ALA A 31 -4.70 -6.11 -15.43
N ALA A 32 -3.57 -5.82 -14.81
CA ALA A 32 -3.21 -6.33 -13.50
C ALA A 32 -4.01 -5.71 -12.34
N ASP A 33 -4.46 -4.49 -12.51
CA ASP A 33 -5.16 -3.70 -11.50
C ASP A 33 -6.68 -3.98 -11.40
N THR A 34 -7.20 -4.99 -12.09
CA THR A 34 -8.62 -5.36 -12.01
C THR A 34 -8.91 -6.14 -10.72
N VAL A 35 -9.19 -5.42 -9.64
CA VAL A 35 -9.91 -5.96 -8.49
C VAL A 35 -11.37 -5.50 -8.61
N ALA A 36 -12.30 -6.45 -8.51
CA ALA A 36 -13.73 -6.10 -8.56
C ALA A 36 -14.07 -5.14 -7.41
N PRO A 37 -14.86 -4.09 -7.65
CA PRO A 37 -15.29 -3.19 -6.60
C PRO A 37 -16.14 -3.94 -5.58
N GLU A 38 -16.08 -3.51 -4.36
CA GLU A 38 -17.04 -3.92 -3.35
C GLU A 38 -18.36 -3.24 -3.70
N SER A 39 -19.41 -4.01 -3.95
CA SER A 39 -20.76 -3.45 -4.12
C SER A 39 -21.19 -2.83 -2.79
N GLY A 40 -21.28 -1.50 -2.73
CA GLY A 40 -21.46 -0.69 -1.52
C GLY A 40 -22.76 -0.91 -0.71
N ASN A 41 -23.60 -1.90 -1.04
CA ASN A 41 -24.86 -2.18 -0.35
C ASN A 41 -24.86 -3.44 0.51
N THR A 42 -23.74 -4.14 0.65
CA THR A 42 -23.67 -5.43 1.40
C THR A 42 -22.99 -5.33 2.75
N VAL A 43 -22.52 -4.16 3.16
CA VAL A 43 -21.73 -3.95 4.40
C VAL A 43 -22.47 -4.33 5.68
N ALA A 44 -23.80 -4.26 5.69
CA ALA A 44 -24.60 -4.57 6.90
C ALA A 44 -24.86 -6.08 7.12
N GLN A 45 -24.78 -6.91 6.09
CA GLN A 45 -25.22 -8.31 6.18
C GLN A 45 -24.21 -9.29 6.80
N GLY A 46 -22.95 -8.88 6.99
CA GLY A 46 -21.90 -9.76 7.54
C GLY A 46 -21.44 -9.42 8.96
N PHE A 47 -22.05 -8.42 9.61
CA PHE A 47 -21.54 -7.87 10.88
C PHE A 47 -22.62 -7.73 11.97
N ASP A 48 -23.54 -8.70 12.07
CA ASP A 48 -24.66 -8.66 13.04
C ASP A 48 -24.23 -8.65 14.52
N THR A 49 -22.94 -8.89 14.80
CA THR A 49 -22.38 -8.94 16.17
C THR A 49 -21.64 -7.68 16.59
N LEU A 50 -21.62 -6.63 15.76
CA LEU A 50 -20.92 -5.37 16.07
C LEU A 50 -21.60 -4.59 17.20
N SER A 51 -20.79 -3.79 17.91
CA SER A 51 -21.32 -2.86 18.91
C SER A 51 -22.21 -1.79 18.28
N PRO A 52 -23.17 -1.20 19.05
CA PRO A 52 -23.99 -0.11 18.55
C PRO A 52 -23.17 1.08 18.00
N LYS A 53 -21.99 1.37 18.58
CA LYS A 53 -21.10 2.41 18.10
C LYS A 53 -20.50 2.09 16.72
N ALA A 54 -20.11 0.83 16.49
CA ALA A 54 -19.59 0.40 15.19
C ALA A 54 -20.70 0.44 14.11
N LEU A 55 -21.93 0.05 14.44
CA LEU A 55 -23.08 0.18 13.53
C LEU A 55 -23.37 1.65 13.18
N SER A 56 -23.33 2.57 14.19
CA SER A 56 -23.47 4.01 13.96
C SER A 56 -22.34 4.57 13.09
N ALA A 57 -21.12 4.04 13.21
CA ALA A 57 -19.98 4.44 12.36
C ALA A 57 -20.19 4.02 10.90
N ILE A 58 -20.74 2.83 10.64
CA ILE A 58 -21.12 2.38 9.30
C ILE A 58 -22.18 3.30 8.69
N GLU A 59 -23.19 3.69 9.48
CA GLU A 59 -24.23 4.64 9.04
C GLU A 59 -23.62 6.02 8.72
N ALA A 60 -22.77 6.56 9.62
CA ALA A 60 -22.09 7.84 9.40
C ALA A 60 -21.27 7.85 8.10
N LYS A 61 -20.49 6.77 7.86
CA LYS A 61 -19.74 6.58 6.61
C LYS A 61 -20.65 6.63 5.39
N THR A 62 -21.76 5.91 5.40
CA THR A 62 -22.74 5.89 4.30
C THR A 62 -23.35 7.27 4.03
N LEU A 63 -23.49 8.08 5.07
CA LEU A 63 -24.01 9.46 4.97
C LEU A 63 -22.93 10.51 4.62
N GLY A 64 -21.68 10.11 4.38
CA GLY A 64 -20.56 11.02 4.12
C GLY A 64 -20.19 11.90 5.33
N LYS A 65 -20.48 11.45 6.56
CA LYS A 65 -20.22 12.17 7.80
C LYS A 65 -19.05 11.54 8.54
N PRO A 66 -18.11 12.35 9.07
CA PRO A 66 -17.04 11.82 9.91
C PRO A 66 -17.60 11.33 11.25
N VAL A 67 -16.91 10.34 11.83
CA VAL A 67 -17.10 10.01 13.25
C VAL A 67 -16.34 11.03 14.09
N GLU A 68 -16.98 11.59 15.11
CA GLU A 68 -16.37 12.58 16.00
C GLU A 68 -16.04 11.99 17.36
N ALA A 69 -14.89 12.38 17.93
CA ALA A 69 -14.44 11.97 19.25
C ALA A 69 -13.56 13.04 19.90
N LYS A 70 -13.32 12.91 21.22
CA LYS A 70 -12.51 13.88 21.96
C LYS A 70 -11.20 13.31 22.48
N ASN A 71 -11.17 12.01 22.85
CA ASN A 71 -10.07 11.43 23.57
C ASN A 71 -9.15 10.61 22.68
N TRP A 72 -9.71 9.74 21.85
CA TRP A 72 -8.97 8.86 20.95
C TRP A 72 -9.82 8.49 19.72
N MET A 73 -9.14 8.12 18.65
CA MET A 73 -9.76 7.71 17.40
C MET A 73 -8.94 6.60 16.73
N ILE A 74 -9.65 5.66 16.11
CA ILE A 74 -9.04 4.60 15.29
C ILE A 74 -9.84 4.44 14.00
N ALA A 75 -9.16 4.27 12.88
CA ALA A 75 -9.74 3.93 11.58
C ALA A 75 -8.93 2.82 10.92
N ALA A 76 -9.58 1.73 10.51
CA ALA A 76 -8.93 0.59 9.87
C ALA A 76 -9.90 -0.22 8.99
N ALA A 77 -9.34 -1.15 8.22
CA ALA A 77 -10.00 -1.80 7.08
C ALA A 77 -11.16 -2.76 7.44
N ASN A 78 -11.30 -3.17 8.72
CA ASN A 78 -12.37 -4.09 9.12
C ASN A 78 -12.95 -3.72 10.48
N PRO A 79 -14.30 -3.73 10.65
CA PRO A 79 -14.95 -3.35 11.91
C PRO A 79 -14.51 -4.17 13.12
N LEU A 80 -14.29 -5.49 12.99
CA LEU A 80 -13.83 -6.35 14.09
C LEU A 80 -12.43 -5.94 14.58
N ALA A 81 -11.56 -5.56 13.65
CA ALA A 81 -10.22 -5.07 13.98
C ALA A 81 -10.28 -3.71 14.69
N VAL A 82 -11.15 -2.80 14.21
CA VAL A 82 -11.37 -1.50 14.84
C VAL A 82 -11.91 -1.66 16.27
N GLU A 83 -12.84 -2.57 16.51
CA GLU A 83 -13.35 -2.86 17.85
C GLU A 83 -12.30 -3.43 18.79
N ALA A 84 -11.39 -4.30 18.30
CA ALA A 84 -10.28 -4.81 19.08
C ALA A 84 -9.34 -3.66 19.52
N GLY A 85 -8.93 -2.80 18.60
CA GLY A 85 -8.12 -1.62 18.92
C GLY A 85 -8.84 -0.65 19.87
N ALA A 86 -10.13 -0.41 19.67
CA ALA A 86 -10.93 0.44 20.54
C ALA A 86 -11.02 -0.10 21.98
N ARG A 87 -11.07 -1.41 22.18
CA ARG A 87 -11.00 -2.01 23.54
C ARG A 87 -9.67 -1.72 24.21
N VAL A 88 -8.57 -1.81 23.48
CA VAL A 88 -7.22 -1.50 23.99
C VAL A 88 -7.13 -0.02 24.40
N LEU A 89 -7.58 0.91 23.53
CA LEU A 89 -7.57 2.36 23.83
C LEU A 89 -8.45 2.70 25.05
N ARG A 90 -9.64 2.09 25.18
CA ARG A 90 -10.52 2.23 26.37
C ARG A 90 -9.85 1.76 27.66
N SER A 91 -8.98 0.76 27.57
CA SER A 91 -8.24 0.24 28.71
C SER A 91 -7.02 1.09 29.07
N GLY A 92 -6.82 2.23 28.41
CA GLY A 92 -5.70 3.13 28.64
C GLY A 92 -4.42 2.76 27.88
N GLY A 93 -4.53 1.87 26.88
CA GLY A 93 -3.43 1.53 25.99
C GLY A 93 -3.04 2.67 25.05
N SER A 94 -1.81 2.65 24.57
CA SER A 94 -1.30 3.57 23.54
C SER A 94 -1.79 3.18 22.14
N ALA A 95 -1.53 4.05 21.16
CA ALA A 95 -1.76 3.74 19.75
C ALA A 95 -0.91 2.53 19.30
N ALA A 96 0.29 2.31 19.88
CA ALA A 96 1.12 1.14 19.59
C ALA A 96 0.54 -0.16 20.16
N ASP A 97 -0.08 -0.12 21.34
CA ASP A 97 -0.80 -1.28 21.89
C ASP A 97 -2.01 -1.63 21.04
N ALA A 98 -2.81 -0.61 20.68
CA ALA A 98 -3.99 -0.80 19.83
C ALA A 98 -3.61 -1.36 18.45
N LEU A 99 -2.49 -0.93 17.88
CA LEU A 99 -1.96 -1.43 16.62
C LEU A 99 -1.76 -2.94 16.63
N VAL A 100 -1.18 -3.50 17.72
CA VAL A 100 -0.97 -4.96 17.85
C VAL A 100 -2.29 -5.71 17.78
N ALA A 101 -3.32 -5.25 18.50
CA ALA A 101 -4.64 -5.87 18.48
C ALA A 101 -5.30 -5.76 17.10
N VAL A 102 -5.26 -4.58 16.47
CA VAL A 102 -5.83 -4.34 15.13
C VAL A 102 -5.19 -5.24 14.09
N GLN A 103 -3.84 -5.24 14.02
CA GLN A 103 -3.13 -6.02 13.00
C GLN A 103 -3.33 -7.52 13.19
N SER A 104 -3.39 -7.99 14.44
CA SER A 104 -3.64 -9.41 14.71
C SER A 104 -5.02 -9.85 14.26
N VAL A 105 -6.05 -8.99 14.41
CA VAL A 105 -7.40 -9.28 13.90
C VAL A 105 -7.45 -9.14 12.38
N LEU A 106 -6.83 -8.11 11.77
CA LEU A 106 -6.79 -7.95 10.32
C LEU A 106 -6.18 -9.17 9.61
N GLY A 107 -5.08 -9.73 10.14
CA GLY A 107 -4.45 -10.93 9.59
C GLY A 107 -5.36 -12.17 9.61
N LEU A 108 -6.42 -12.17 10.43
CA LEU A 108 -7.43 -13.21 10.47
C LEU A 108 -8.62 -12.93 9.54
N VAL A 109 -9.18 -11.72 9.61
CA VAL A 109 -10.47 -11.39 8.95
C VAL A 109 -10.29 -10.80 7.55
N GLU A 110 -9.11 -10.26 7.24
CA GLU A 110 -8.66 -9.80 5.92
C GLU A 110 -7.34 -10.46 5.49
N PRO A 111 -7.23 -11.80 5.55
CA PRO A 111 -5.96 -12.50 5.29
C PRO A 111 -5.44 -12.30 3.87
N GLN A 112 -6.30 -11.90 2.93
CA GLN A 112 -5.93 -11.58 1.56
C GLN A 112 -5.14 -10.28 1.41
N SER A 113 -5.15 -9.40 2.42
CA SER A 113 -4.60 -8.04 2.31
C SER A 113 -3.30 -7.86 3.11
N SER A 114 -3.23 -8.40 4.32
CA SER A 114 -2.09 -8.24 5.23
C SER A 114 -2.06 -9.33 6.31
N GLY A 115 -0.98 -9.44 7.05
CA GLY A 115 -0.88 -10.39 8.16
C GLY A 115 0.55 -10.66 8.62
N LEU A 116 0.71 -11.71 9.45
CA LEU A 116 1.99 -12.10 10.03
C LEU A 116 3.06 -12.47 8.99
N GLY A 117 2.61 -12.98 7.83
CA GLY A 117 3.51 -13.39 6.74
C GLY A 117 3.93 -12.27 5.81
N GLY A 118 3.67 -11.02 6.13
CA GLY A 118 3.93 -9.84 5.32
C GLY A 118 4.85 -8.81 5.96
N GLY A 119 4.78 -7.57 5.45
CA GLY A 119 5.53 -6.43 5.96
C GLY A 119 4.68 -5.17 6.14
N ALA A 120 5.31 -4.13 6.67
CA ALA A 120 4.63 -2.88 6.95
C ALA A 120 5.60 -1.70 7.04
N PHE A 121 5.06 -0.48 6.88
CA PHE A 121 5.71 0.77 7.25
C PHE A 121 4.86 1.53 8.25
N LEU A 122 5.49 2.09 9.26
CA LEU A 122 4.85 2.82 10.34
C LEU A 122 5.47 4.21 10.47
N VAL A 123 4.61 5.23 10.61
CA VAL A 123 4.96 6.58 11.01
C VAL A 123 4.33 6.85 12.38
N TRP A 124 5.14 7.28 13.33
CA TRP A 124 4.75 7.58 14.70
C TRP A 124 5.04 9.04 15.03
N TYR A 125 4.07 9.74 15.57
CA TYR A 125 4.24 11.02 16.24
C TYR A 125 4.13 10.85 17.74
N ASP A 126 5.15 11.27 18.47
CA ASP A 126 5.22 11.27 19.91
C ASP A 126 4.76 12.63 20.45
N ALA A 127 3.62 12.68 21.09
CA ALA A 127 3.03 13.93 21.59
C ALA A 127 3.82 14.57 22.74
N ALA A 128 4.57 13.76 23.51
CA ALA A 128 5.38 14.26 24.63
C ALA A 128 6.65 14.98 24.16
N THR A 129 7.23 14.53 23.05
CA THR A 129 8.48 15.07 22.52
C THR A 129 8.32 15.90 21.25
N GLY A 130 7.19 15.78 20.56
CA GLY A 130 6.95 16.37 19.25
C GLY A 130 7.72 15.69 18.10
N LYS A 131 8.34 14.53 18.34
CA LYS A 131 9.17 13.83 17.36
C LYS A 131 8.35 12.93 16.46
N LEU A 132 8.63 12.98 15.13
CA LEU A 132 8.23 11.96 14.18
C LEU A 132 9.32 10.88 14.08
N THR A 133 8.90 9.62 14.03
CA THR A 133 9.78 8.45 13.85
C THR A 133 9.15 7.51 12.83
N THR A 134 9.95 6.91 11.95
CA THR A 134 9.44 5.89 11.04
C THR A 134 10.11 4.54 11.27
N LEU A 135 9.32 3.46 11.15
CA LEU A 135 9.82 2.09 11.25
C LEU A 135 9.57 1.35 9.94
N ASP A 136 10.66 0.80 9.41
CA ASP A 136 10.68 -0.02 8.20
C ASP A 136 10.67 -1.50 8.58
N GLY A 137 9.49 -2.11 8.45
CA GLY A 137 9.26 -3.55 8.57
C GLY A 137 8.98 -4.21 7.21
N ARG A 138 9.55 -3.67 6.11
CA ARG A 138 9.45 -4.25 4.76
C ARG A 138 10.15 -5.60 4.70
N GLU A 139 9.66 -6.49 3.89
CA GLU A 139 10.28 -7.79 3.63
C GLU A 139 11.66 -7.64 3.00
N THR A 140 12.56 -8.55 3.35
CA THR A 140 13.89 -8.63 2.71
C THR A 140 13.96 -9.82 1.76
N ALA A 141 14.68 -9.66 0.65
CA ALA A 141 15.02 -10.79 -0.21
C ALA A 141 15.90 -11.80 0.54
N PRO A 142 15.62 -13.11 0.45
CA PRO A 142 16.48 -14.12 1.04
C PRO A 142 17.93 -14.00 0.57
N LEU A 143 18.90 -14.31 1.43
CA LEU A 143 20.33 -14.24 1.12
C LEU A 143 20.75 -15.18 -0.02
N ALA A 144 19.96 -16.20 -0.30
CA ALA A 144 20.18 -17.13 -1.43
C ALA A 144 19.43 -16.70 -2.71
N ALA A 145 18.67 -15.59 -2.70
CA ALA A 145 17.98 -15.09 -3.88
C ALA A 145 18.97 -14.73 -4.99
N ARG A 146 18.56 -14.95 -6.22
CA ARG A 146 19.39 -14.67 -7.41
C ARG A 146 18.82 -13.46 -8.12
N PRO A 147 19.64 -12.52 -8.59
CA PRO A 147 19.17 -11.35 -9.33
C PRO A 147 18.31 -11.68 -10.56
N THR A 148 18.51 -12.85 -11.15
CA THR A 148 17.78 -13.36 -12.31
C THR A 148 16.63 -14.33 -11.95
N ALA A 149 16.19 -14.35 -10.68
CA ALA A 149 15.19 -15.31 -10.21
C ALA A 149 13.83 -15.20 -10.94
N PHE A 150 13.51 -14.02 -11.47
CA PHE A 150 12.27 -13.75 -12.21
C PHE A 150 12.43 -13.78 -13.73
N LEU A 151 13.56 -14.34 -14.23
CA LEU A 151 13.78 -14.57 -15.65
C LEU A 151 13.65 -16.05 -15.98
N ASN A 152 13.14 -16.38 -17.17
CA ASN A 152 13.13 -17.72 -17.72
C ASN A 152 14.50 -18.09 -18.31
N ASP A 153 14.63 -19.29 -18.87
CA ASP A 153 15.89 -19.80 -19.46
C ASP A 153 16.35 -18.97 -20.68
N GLU A 154 15.45 -18.26 -21.34
CA GLU A 154 15.74 -17.35 -22.45
C GLU A 154 16.16 -15.94 -21.98
N GLY A 155 16.15 -15.68 -20.66
CA GLY A 155 16.47 -14.37 -20.05
C GLY A 155 15.33 -13.35 -20.13
N GLU A 156 14.11 -13.79 -20.46
CA GLU A 156 12.91 -12.96 -20.48
C GLU A 156 12.16 -13.04 -19.13
N PRO A 157 11.45 -11.96 -18.72
CA PRO A 157 10.64 -11.97 -17.51
C PRO A 157 9.59 -13.08 -17.50
N LEU A 158 9.45 -13.73 -16.35
CA LEU A 158 8.34 -14.65 -16.10
C LEU A 158 7.00 -13.91 -16.22
N LYS A 159 5.94 -14.65 -16.54
CA LYS A 159 4.58 -14.10 -16.38
C LYS A 159 4.34 -13.82 -14.90
N PHE A 160 3.65 -12.73 -14.61
CA PHE A 160 3.50 -12.25 -13.24
C PHE A 160 3.01 -13.32 -12.27
N PHE A 161 1.91 -14.01 -12.56
CA PHE A 161 1.39 -15.04 -11.67
C PHE A 161 2.23 -16.35 -11.65
N ASP A 162 3.09 -16.58 -12.62
CA ASP A 162 4.06 -17.68 -12.56
C ASP A 162 5.18 -17.35 -11.55
N ALA A 163 5.50 -16.06 -11.38
CA ALA A 163 6.41 -15.59 -10.35
C ALA A 163 5.75 -15.54 -8.97
N VAL A 164 4.51 -15.04 -8.86
CA VAL A 164 3.79 -14.81 -7.59
C VAL A 164 3.46 -16.10 -6.86
N VAL A 165 2.85 -17.10 -7.55
CA VAL A 165 2.22 -18.25 -6.90
C VAL A 165 3.25 -19.31 -6.52
N GLY A 166 3.61 -19.35 -5.24
CA GLY A 166 4.61 -20.30 -4.70
C GLY A 166 5.71 -19.63 -3.88
N GLY A 167 6.81 -20.34 -3.66
CA GLY A 167 7.88 -19.91 -2.75
C GLY A 167 8.81 -18.84 -3.33
N LEU A 168 8.94 -18.75 -4.66
CA LEU A 168 9.91 -17.88 -5.34
C LEU A 168 9.76 -16.40 -4.97
N SER A 169 8.53 -15.95 -4.79
CA SER A 169 8.16 -14.57 -4.51
C SER A 169 8.20 -14.19 -3.03
N VAL A 170 8.43 -15.15 -2.13
CA VAL A 170 8.32 -14.90 -0.68
C VAL A 170 9.56 -14.21 -0.15
N GLY A 171 9.38 -12.99 0.36
CA GLY A 171 10.35 -12.26 1.16
C GLY A 171 10.27 -12.63 2.65
N THR A 172 11.33 -12.30 3.41
CA THR A 172 11.37 -12.52 4.85
C THR A 172 10.33 -11.61 5.54
N PRO A 173 9.33 -12.15 6.23
CA PRO A 173 8.27 -11.36 6.85
C PRO A 173 8.78 -10.38 7.90
N GLY A 174 8.23 -9.15 7.92
CA GLY A 174 8.62 -8.11 8.84
C GLY A 174 7.54 -7.65 9.82
N THR A 175 6.26 -7.87 9.50
CA THR A 175 5.13 -7.38 10.32
C THR A 175 5.24 -7.77 11.80
N PRO A 176 5.49 -9.04 12.21
CA PRO A 176 5.56 -9.39 13.62
C PRO A 176 6.65 -8.61 14.36
N LYS A 177 7.83 -8.46 13.75
CA LYS A 177 8.96 -7.74 14.33
C LYS A 177 8.67 -6.25 14.51
N LEU A 178 8.00 -5.64 13.51
CA LEU A 178 7.60 -4.23 13.58
C LEU A 178 6.60 -3.98 14.72
N LEU A 179 5.60 -4.85 14.90
CA LEU A 179 4.65 -4.76 16.00
C LEU A 179 5.34 -4.85 17.36
N GLU A 180 6.27 -5.79 17.51
CA GLU A 180 7.05 -5.94 18.77
C GLU A 180 7.92 -4.72 19.03
N GLU A 181 8.57 -4.18 18.01
CA GLU A 181 9.42 -3.00 18.13
C GLU A 181 8.61 -1.75 18.49
N ALA A 182 7.46 -1.53 17.84
CA ALA A 182 6.54 -0.44 18.15
C ALA A 182 6.02 -0.55 19.59
N HIS A 183 5.61 -1.75 20.02
CA HIS A 183 5.14 -1.98 21.38
C HIS A 183 6.26 -1.77 22.42
N LYS A 184 7.48 -2.23 22.16
CA LYS A 184 8.63 -2.01 23.07
C LYS A 184 8.95 -0.53 23.28
N ARG A 185 8.78 0.29 22.23
CA ARG A 185 9.08 1.73 22.29
C ARG A 185 7.97 2.54 22.94
N TRP A 186 6.72 2.22 22.58
CA TRP A 186 5.57 3.11 22.82
C TRP A 186 4.38 2.43 23.49
N GLY A 187 4.45 1.13 23.76
CA GLY A 187 3.41 0.39 24.46
C GLY A 187 3.32 0.77 25.95
N LYS A 188 2.12 0.69 26.50
CA LYS A 188 1.77 0.95 27.90
C LYS A 188 1.23 -0.28 28.61
N LEU A 189 0.58 -1.16 27.86
CA LEU A 189 -0.03 -2.39 28.37
C LEU A 189 0.89 -3.59 28.15
N ASP A 190 0.63 -4.66 28.88
CA ASP A 190 1.34 -5.91 28.69
C ASP A 190 1.09 -6.48 27.28
N TRP A 191 2.13 -7.08 26.68
CA TRP A 191 2.11 -7.61 25.33
C TRP A 191 1.07 -8.72 25.10
N ALA A 192 1.03 -9.73 25.98
CA ALA A 192 0.23 -10.93 25.74
C ALA A 192 -1.28 -10.68 25.64
N PRO A 193 -1.92 -9.82 26.46
CA PRO A 193 -3.35 -9.55 26.36
C PRO A 193 -3.78 -8.88 25.04
N LEU A 194 -2.86 -8.22 24.31
CA LEU A 194 -3.17 -7.51 23.06
C LEU A 194 -3.61 -8.46 21.94
N PHE A 195 -3.30 -9.74 22.02
CA PHE A 195 -3.67 -10.78 21.04
C PHE A 195 -5.00 -11.47 21.35
N GLN A 196 -5.59 -11.22 22.53
CA GLN A 196 -6.71 -12.04 23.00
C GLN A 196 -7.93 -12.00 22.06
N ASP A 197 -8.28 -10.84 21.51
CA ASP A 197 -9.41 -10.71 20.59
C ASP A 197 -9.22 -11.53 19.32
N ALA A 198 -8.03 -11.49 18.74
CA ALA A 198 -7.70 -12.26 17.54
C ALA A 198 -7.66 -13.77 17.83
N ILE A 199 -7.12 -14.17 18.99
CA ILE A 199 -7.13 -15.58 19.45
C ILE A 199 -8.57 -16.08 19.60
N ASP A 200 -9.42 -15.30 20.26
CA ASP A 200 -10.83 -15.66 20.50
C ASP A 200 -11.61 -15.78 19.20
N LEU A 201 -11.44 -14.82 18.28
CA LEU A 201 -12.08 -14.86 16.96
C LEU A 201 -11.59 -16.04 16.12
N ALA A 202 -10.29 -16.35 16.18
CA ALA A 202 -9.72 -17.48 15.44
C ALA A 202 -10.21 -18.84 15.99
N ASP A 203 -10.28 -19.00 17.29
CA ASP A 203 -10.68 -20.25 17.95
C ASP A 203 -12.20 -20.47 17.94
N LYS A 204 -12.99 -19.44 18.31
CA LYS A 204 -14.46 -19.51 18.36
C LYS A 204 -15.11 -19.38 16.98
N GLY A 205 -14.45 -18.69 16.07
CA GLY A 205 -14.90 -18.35 14.71
C GLY A 205 -15.34 -16.90 14.59
N PHE A 206 -15.22 -16.39 13.36
CA PHE A 206 -15.68 -15.06 12.95
C PHE A 206 -16.60 -15.19 11.73
N THR A 207 -17.46 -14.20 11.53
CA THR A 207 -18.34 -14.14 10.36
C THR A 207 -17.53 -13.74 9.12
N VAL A 208 -17.60 -14.56 8.07
CA VAL A 208 -16.98 -14.25 6.77
C VAL A 208 -17.66 -13.03 6.18
N SER A 209 -16.86 -12.01 5.88
CA SER A 209 -17.35 -10.78 5.26
C SER A 209 -17.69 -10.98 3.79
N PRO A 210 -18.55 -10.13 3.20
CA PRO A 210 -18.85 -10.12 1.78
C PRO A 210 -17.58 -9.98 0.92
N ARG A 211 -16.64 -9.12 1.35
CA ARG A 211 -15.37 -8.88 0.66
C ARG A 211 -14.49 -10.14 0.64
N LEU A 212 -14.25 -10.74 1.79
CA LEU A 212 -13.45 -11.97 1.85
C LEU A 212 -14.05 -13.07 0.98
N ALA A 213 -15.38 -13.29 1.07
CA ALA A 213 -16.08 -14.28 0.26
C ALA A 213 -15.93 -14.02 -1.25
N SER A 214 -16.12 -12.77 -1.69
CA SER A 214 -16.00 -12.38 -3.10
C SER A 214 -14.59 -12.60 -3.63
N LEU A 215 -13.56 -12.21 -2.87
CA LEU A 215 -12.16 -12.36 -3.27
C LEU A 215 -11.71 -13.83 -3.32
N VAL A 216 -12.19 -14.68 -2.38
CA VAL A 216 -11.94 -16.12 -2.45
C VAL A 216 -12.61 -16.74 -3.68
N ALA A 217 -13.84 -16.35 -3.98
CA ALA A 217 -14.55 -16.81 -5.18
C ALA A 217 -13.93 -16.30 -6.49
N GLY A 218 -13.22 -15.17 -6.44
CA GLY A 218 -12.54 -14.56 -7.60
C GLY A 218 -11.21 -15.20 -7.98
N ASP A 219 -10.56 -15.98 -7.07
CA ASP A 219 -9.25 -16.60 -7.33
C ASP A 219 -9.22 -18.13 -7.03
N PRO A 220 -10.21 -18.92 -7.48
CA PRO A 220 -10.33 -20.32 -7.09
C PRO A 220 -9.19 -21.20 -7.62
N GLU A 221 -8.70 -20.93 -8.83
CA GLU A 221 -7.66 -21.76 -9.47
C GLU A 221 -6.33 -21.69 -8.71
N ARG A 222 -5.91 -20.49 -8.30
CA ARG A 222 -4.64 -20.29 -7.60
C ARG A 222 -4.73 -20.70 -6.14
N LEU A 223 -5.82 -20.35 -5.46
CA LEU A 223 -6.03 -20.74 -4.05
C LEU A 223 -6.14 -22.24 -3.88
N GLN A 224 -6.81 -22.95 -4.77
CA GLN A 224 -6.94 -24.41 -4.67
C GLN A 224 -5.69 -25.19 -5.09
N ARG A 225 -4.66 -24.52 -5.62
CA ARG A 225 -3.39 -25.16 -5.99
C ARG A 225 -2.72 -25.83 -4.79
N PHE A 226 -2.81 -25.20 -3.60
CA PHE A 226 -2.18 -25.70 -2.37
C PHE A 226 -3.23 -26.30 -1.41
N ARG A 227 -2.87 -27.46 -0.82
CA ARG A 227 -3.78 -28.24 0.05
C ARG A 227 -4.30 -27.42 1.24
N ALA A 228 -3.44 -26.63 1.87
CA ALA A 228 -3.81 -25.86 3.06
C ALA A 228 -4.86 -24.80 2.75
N ASN A 229 -4.68 -24.02 1.68
CA ASN A 229 -5.68 -23.05 1.21
C ASN A 229 -6.99 -23.72 0.84
N ARG A 230 -6.93 -24.84 0.11
CA ARG A 230 -8.12 -25.58 -0.27
C ARG A 230 -8.92 -26.05 0.95
N ALA A 231 -8.23 -26.53 1.99
CA ALA A 231 -8.88 -26.96 3.22
C ALA A 231 -9.53 -25.79 3.97
N TYR A 232 -8.93 -24.60 3.94
CA TYR A 232 -9.38 -23.43 4.68
C TYR A 232 -10.45 -22.62 3.93
N PHE A 233 -10.18 -22.25 2.67
CA PHE A 233 -11.06 -21.39 1.89
C PHE A 233 -12.13 -22.15 1.08
N PHE A 234 -12.00 -23.48 0.91
CA PHE A 234 -12.92 -24.34 0.15
C PHE A 234 -13.25 -25.61 0.93
N PRO A 235 -13.75 -25.52 2.19
CA PRO A 235 -13.87 -26.66 3.10
C PRO A 235 -14.75 -27.81 2.57
N ASN A 236 -15.72 -27.54 1.69
CA ASN A 236 -16.61 -28.52 1.07
C ASN A 236 -16.45 -28.57 -0.46
N GLY A 237 -15.28 -28.19 -0.98
CA GLY A 237 -15.01 -28.09 -2.42
C GLY A 237 -15.62 -26.85 -3.08
N ALA A 238 -16.26 -25.97 -2.31
CA ALA A 238 -16.82 -24.69 -2.74
C ALA A 238 -16.20 -23.54 -1.92
N PRO A 239 -16.11 -22.32 -2.48
CA PRO A 239 -15.59 -21.18 -1.74
C PRO A 239 -16.47 -20.86 -0.53
N ILE A 240 -15.83 -20.38 0.56
CA ILE A 240 -16.55 -19.84 1.73
C ILE A 240 -17.49 -18.72 1.30
N LYS A 241 -18.61 -18.56 2.02
CA LYS A 241 -19.64 -17.58 1.70
C LYS A 241 -19.78 -16.53 2.78
N ALA A 242 -20.19 -15.34 2.38
CA ALA A 242 -20.53 -14.28 3.31
C ALA A 242 -21.59 -14.74 4.32
N GLY A 243 -21.40 -14.40 5.59
CA GLY A 243 -22.27 -14.79 6.70
C GLY A 243 -21.96 -16.16 7.30
N GLU A 244 -21.12 -17.00 6.67
CA GLU A 244 -20.67 -18.26 7.28
C GLU A 244 -19.68 -18.00 8.42
N THR A 245 -19.63 -18.90 9.39
CA THR A 245 -18.62 -18.84 10.46
C THR A 245 -17.35 -19.58 10.03
N LEU A 246 -16.23 -18.88 10.03
CA LEU A 246 -14.91 -19.44 9.72
C LEU A 246 -14.04 -19.49 10.98
N ARG A 247 -13.38 -20.63 11.22
CA ARG A 247 -12.44 -20.84 12.33
C ARG A 247 -11.03 -21.03 11.82
N ASN A 248 -10.05 -20.59 12.62
CA ASN A 248 -8.64 -20.75 12.30
C ASN A 248 -7.82 -21.10 13.55
N PRO A 249 -7.96 -22.34 14.07
CA PRO A 249 -7.26 -22.75 15.29
C PRO A 249 -5.73 -22.72 15.15
N ASP A 250 -5.19 -22.91 13.94
CA ASP A 250 -3.75 -22.81 13.68
C ASP A 250 -3.26 -21.37 13.85
N TYR A 251 -4.06 -20.38 13.45
CA TYR A 251 -3.75 -18.97 13.69
C TYR A 251 -3.82 -18.61 15.17
N ALA A 252 -4.82 -19.11 15.88
CA ALA A 252 -4.95 -18.94 17.33
C ALA A 252 -3.71 -19.49 18.04
N ALA A 253 -3.27 -20.71 17.70
CA ALA A 253 -2.06 -21.33 18.28
C ALA A 253 -0.78 -20.51 17.96
N THR A 254 -0.67 -19.96 16.74
CA THR A 254 0.44 -19.09 16.35
C THR A 254 0.46 -17.81 17.18
N LEU A 255 -0.69 -17.13 17.34
CA LEU A 255 -0.80 -15.93 18.16
C LEU A 255 -0.54 -16.20 19.65
N GLN A 256 -1.03 -17.34 20.19
CA GLN A 256 -0.71 -17.76 21.57
C GLN A 256 0.79 -17.93 21.77
N ALA A 257 1.50 -18.54 20.81
CA ALA A 257 2.95 -18.70 20.89
C ALA A 257 3.68 -17.34 20.87
N ILE A 258 3.25 -16.40 20.03
CA ILE A 258 3.79 -15.03 19.95
C ILE A 258 3.44 -14.24 21.23
N ALA A 259 2.22 -14.33 21.72
CA ALA A 259 1.80 -13.68 22.96
C ALA A 259 2.65 -14.11 24.17
N ALA A 260 2.92 -15.41 24.27
CA ALA A 260 3.67 -15.97 25.40
C ALA A 260 5.19 -15.75 25.33
N ASN A 261 5.78 -15.70 24.12
CA ASN A 261 7.24 -15.73 23.93
C ASN A 261 7.82 -14.57 23.12
N GLY A 262 6.98 -13.57 22.78
CA GLY A 262 7.34 -12.51 21.85
C GLY A 262 7.54 -13.04 20.43
N THR A 263 8.03 -12.19 19.54
CA THR A 263 8.26 -12.55 18.14
C THR A 263 9.39 -13.56 17.93
N LYS A 264 10.17 -13.84 18.97
CA LYS A 264 11.13 -14.96 18.95
C LYS A 264 10.46 -16.28 18.59
N ALA A 265 9.18 -16.49 18.98
CA ALA A 265 8.41 -17.67 18.59
C ALA A 265 8.19 -17.78 17.08
N PHE A 266 8.10 -16.63 16.38
CA PHE A 266 7.90 -16.56 14.93
C PHE A 266 9.20 -16.75 14.15
N TYR A 267 10.27 -16.05 14.54
CA TYR A 267 11.54 -16.01 13.80
C TYR A 267 12.49 -17.18 14.13
N TYR A 268 12.19 -17.95 15.17
CA TYR A 268 12.98 -19.11 15.59
C TYR A 268 12.07 -20.29 15.94
N GLY A 269 12.59 -21.48 15.90
CA GLY A 269 11.88 -22.67 16.36
C GLY A 269 10.93 -23.27 15.31
N GLU A 270 9.75 -23.71 15.71
CA GLU A 270 8.84 -24.51 14.86
C GLU A 270 8.15 -23.70 13.80
N ILE A 271 7.66 -22.50 14.14
CA ILE A 271 6.97 -21.62 13.17
C ILE A 271 7.93 -21.25 12.05
N ALA A 272 9.16 -20.83 12.39
CA ALA A 272 10.21 -20.53 11.41
C ALA A 272 10.49 -21.70 10.47
N ARG A 273 10.71 -22.91 11.05
CA ARG A 273 10.97 -24.11 10.24
C ARG A 273 9.81 -24.46 9.29
N ASP A 274 8.57 -24.29 9.74
CA ASP A 274 7.41 -24.56 8.90
C ASP A 274 7.25 -23.54 7.76
N ILE A 275 7.55 -22.25 8.04
CA ILE A 275 7.62 -21.22 7.00
C ILE A 275 8.67 -21.61 5.95
N VAL A 276 9.91 -21.85 6.38
CA VAL A 276 11.02 -22.22 5.49
C VAL A 276 10.69 -23.47 4.67
N LYS A 277 10.19 -24.52 5.32
CA LYS A 277 9.78 -25.75 4.65
C LYS A 277 8.70 -25.49 3.60
N THR A 278 7.67 -24.70 3.95
CA THR A 278 6.56 -24.36 3.03
C THR A 278 7.07 -23.64 1.79
N VAL A 279 7.99 -22.67 1.97
CA VAL A 279 8.59 -21.92 0.87
C VAL A 279 9.50 -22.79 0.00
N GLN A 280 10.43 -23.54 0.61
CA GLN A 280 11.41 -24.34 -0.12
C GLN A 280 10.82 -25.57 -0.82
N THR A 281 9.67 -26.06 -0.35
CA THR A 281 9.00 -27.23 -0.93
C THR A 281 7.72 -26.90 -1.68
N ALA A 282 7.49 -25.61 -2.00
CA ALA A 282 6.31 -25.19 -2.75
C ALA A 282 6.24 -25.89 -4.11
N PRO A 283 5.16 -26.63 -4.40
CA PRO A 283 5.06 -27.41 -5.64
C PRO A 283 5.14 -26.53 -6.89
N GLY A 284 6.09 -26.82 -7.76
CA GLY A 284 6.26 -26.17 -9.06
C GLY A 284 6.94 -24.80 -9.02
N ASN A 285 7.08 -24.17 -7.84
CA ASN A 285 7.73 -22.87 -7.71
C ASN A 285 8.35 -22.69 -6.29
N PRO A 286 9.41 -23.47 -5.95
CA PRO A 286 10.09 -23.37 -4.65
C PRO A 286 10.87 -22.06 -4.52
N GLY A 287 11.00 -21.55 -3.28
CA GLY A 287 11.72 -20.31 -2.99
C GLY A 287 13.03 -20.51 -2.24
N PHE A 288 13.65 -19.38 -1.88
CA PHE A 288 15.01 -19.32 -1.33
C PHE A 288 15.06 -19.10 0.19
N LEU A 289 13.92 -18.79 0.84
CA LEU A 289 13.88 -18.42 2.26
C LEU A 289 14.49 -19.52 3.14
N SER A 290 15.31 -19.12 4.11
CA SER A 290 16.00 -20.01 5.06
C SER A 290 15.81 -19.55 6.50
N ASP A 291 16.12 -20.43 7.46
CA ASP A 291 16.14 -20.09 8.91
C ASP A 291 17.08 -18.91 9.19
N LYS A 292 18.15 -18.77 8.42
CA LYS A 292 19.10 -17.67 8.56
C LYS A 292 18.47 -16.33 8.21
N ASP A 293 17.67 -16.26 7.14
CA ASP A 293 16.98 -15.04 6.73
C ASP A 293 16.01 -14.56 7.82
N LEU A 294 15.22 -15.49 8.37
CA LEU A 294 14.33 -15.20 9.49
C LEU A 294 15.09 -14.72 10.73
N SER A 295 16.18 -15.40 11.10
CA SER A 295 16.94 -15.09 12.31
C SER A 295 17.71 -13.78 12.25
N LEU A 296 18.04 -13.28 11.06
CA LEU A 296 18.76 -12.03 10.83
C LEU A 296 17.85 -10.85 10.56
N TYR A 297 16.52 -11.09 10.41
CA TYR A 297 15.60 -10.01 10.09
C TYR A 297 15.50 -8.99 11.22
N GLU A 298 15.64 -7.71 10.86
CA GLU A 298 15.50 -6.57 11.76
C GLU A 298 14.64 -5.47 11.15
N VAL A 299 13.90 -4.77 12.00
CA VAL A 299 13.21 -3.52 11.68
C VAL A 299 14.23 -2.38 11.67
N ILE A 300 14.13 -1.48 10.71
CA ILE A 300 15.04 -0.33 10.60
C ILE A 300 14.27 0.95 10.94
N GLU A 301 14.81 1.75 11.87
CA GLU A 301 14.36 3.13 12.03
C GLU A 301 14.95 3.99 10.90
N ARG A 302 14.09 4.76 10.24
CA ARG A 302 14.50 5.68 9.18
C ARG A 302 14.02 7.09 9.50
N GLU A 303 14.72 8.09 8.99
CA GLU A 303 14.26 9.47 9.08
C GLU A 303 13.00 9.65 8.21
N PRO A 304 11.97 10.35 8.71
CA PRO A 304 10.81 10.68 7.89
C PRO A 304 11.19 11.61 6.73
N VAL A 305 10.50 11.47 5.62
CA VAL A 305 10.56 12.42 4.50
C VAL A 305 9.36 13.35 4.63
N CYS A 306 9.62 14.66 4.68
CA CYS A 306 8.62 15.70 4.76
C CYS A 306 8.77 16.66 3.58
N VAL A 307 7.64 17.15 3.06
CA VAL A 307 7.57 18.18 2.00
C VAL A 307 6.50 19.17 2.38
N ASP A 308 6.77 20.45 2.15
CA ASP A 308 5.82 21.52 2.41
C ASP A 308 4.68 21.52 1.40
N TYR A 309 3.46 21.73 1.91
CA TYR A 309 2.25 21.91 1.11
C TYR A 309 1.21 22.72 1.87
N ARG A 310 0.83 23.90 1.37
CA ARG A 310 -0.19 24.78 1.97
C ARG A 310 0.08 25.09 3.45
N ASP A 311 1.28 25.50 3.78
CA ASP A 311 1.74 25.75 5.15
C ASP A 311 1.65 24.52 6.08
N HIS A 312 1.73 23.30 5.53
CA HIS A 312 1.77 22.05 6.28
C HIS A 312 2.97 21.22 5.85
N ASP A 313 3.58 20.49 6.79
CA ASP A 313 4.59 19.47 6.49
C ASP A 313 3.87 18.13 6.21
N VAL A 314 3.93 17.62 5.00
CA VAL A 314 3.42 16.31 4.64
C VAL A 314 4.53 15.28 4.83
N CYS A 315 4.46 14.51 5.92
CA CYS A 315 5.52 13.63 6.36
C CYS A 315 5.13 12.15 6.24
N GLY A 316 6.06 11.32 5.79
CA GLY A 316 5.82 9.88 5.65
C GLY A 316 7.08 9.05 5.61
N MET A 317 6.93 7.78 5.24
CA MET A 317 8.02 6.81 5.14
C MET A 317 8.85 7.03 3.89
N GLY A 318 10.17 7.18 4.10
CA GLY A 318 11.16 7.22 3.02
C GLY A 318 11.50 5.84 2.44
N PRO A 319 12.47 5.75 1.50
CA PRO A 319 12.89 4.48 0.92
C PRO A 319 13.27 3.40 1.94
N PRO A 320 12.91 2.12 1.67
CA PRO A 320 12.49 1.56 0.38
C PRO A 320 11.05 1.91 -0.04
N SER A 321 10.26 2.64 0.76
CA SER A 321 9.02 3.20 0.24
C SER A 321 9.30 4.42 -0.64
N SER A 322 8.65 4.46 -1.79
CA SER A 322 8.59 5.65 -2.64
C SER A 322 7.43 6.59 -2.24
N GLY A 323 6.59 6.16 -1.29
CA GLY A 323 5.33 6.82 -0.97
C GLY A 323 5.48 8.28 -0.61
N ALA A 324 6.21 8.60 0.45
CA ALA A 324 6.37 9.97 0.92
C ALA A 324 7.08 10.88 -0.12
N LEU A 325 8.12 10.37 -0.78
CA LEU A 325 8.83 11.13 -1.83
C LEU A 325 7.90 11.47 -3.00
N THR A 326 7.14 10.49 -3.51
CA THR A 326 6.30 10.70 -4.69
C THR A 326 5.05 11.53 -4.35
N VAL A 327 4.42 11.32 -3.19
CA VAL A 327 3.34 12.20 -2.68
C VAL A 327 3.88 13.61 -2.50
N GLY A 328 5.05 13.76 -1.88
CA GLY A 328 5.70 15.05 -1.67
C GLY A 328 6.01 15.78 -2.98
N GLN A 329 6.55 15.09 -3.99
CA GLN A 329 6.78 15.69 -5.30
C GLN A 329 5.48 16.17 -5.98
N ILE A 330 4.41 15.34 -5.92
CA ILE A 330 3.10 15.74 -6.46
C ILE A 330 2.61 17.01 -5.78
N LEU A 331 2.58 17.02 -4.45
CA LEU A 331 2.07 18.15 -3.68
C LEU A 331 2.98 19.38 -3.78
N GLY A 332 4.31 19.22 -3.71
CA GLY A 332 5.27 20.32 -3.86
C GLY A 332 5.14 21.03 -5.21
N MET A 333 5.05 20.30 -6.33
CA MET A 333 4.76 20.91 -7.62
C MET A 333 3.42 21.63 -7.65
N LEU A 334 2.39 21.08 -7.00
CA LEU A 334 1.04 21.67 -6.96
C LEU A 334 0.93 22.86 -6.00
N ASP A 335 1.90 23.08 -5.12
CA ASP A 335 1.91 24.22 -4.21
C ASP A 335 1.97 25.57 -4.94
N HIS A 336 2.54 25.58 -6.15
CA HIS A 336 2.59 26.75 -7.04
C HIS A 336 1.24 27.09 -7.71
N TYR A 337 0.23 26.20 -7.63
CA TYR A 337 -1.04 26.35 -8.34
C TYR A 337 -2.24 26.44 -7.38
N GLY A 338 -3.17 27.33 -7.65
CA GLY A 338 -4.40 27.50 -6.86
C GLY A 338 -5.46 26.46 -7.21
N LEU A 339 -5.50 25.32 -6.51
CA LEU A 339 -6.52 24.29 -6.71
C LEU A 339 -7.86 24.63 -6.02
N ALA A 340 -7.84 25.40 -4.93
CA ALA A 340 -9.03 25.73 -4.17
C ALA A 340 -10.13 26.44 -4.99
N PRO A 341 -9.85 27.48 -5.81
CA PRO A 341 -10.88 28.11 -6.63
C PRO A 341 -11.40 27.25 -7.79
N LEU A 342 -10.61 26.26 -8.27
CA LEU A 342 -11.02 25.35 -9.34
C LEU A 342 -12.01 24.31 -8.82
N GLY A 343 -11.70 23.68 -7.69
CA GLY A 343 -12.52 22.63 -7.09
C GLY A 343 -12.42 21.27 -7.79
N PRO A 344 -13.09 20.23 -7.24
CA PRO A 344 -12.93 18.83 -7.67
C PRO A 344 -13.65 18.48 -8.98
N LEU A 345 -14.46 19.37 -9.55
CA LEU A 345 -15.19 19.13 -10.81
C LEU A 345 -14.62 19.92 -11.99
N ASP A 346 -13.56 20.70 -11.77
CA ASP A 346 -12.87 21.43 -12.85
C ASP A 346 -11.84 20.52 -13.52
N PRO A 347 -11.87 20.33 -14.85
CA PRO A 347 -10.89 19.54 -15.58
C PRO A 347 -9.45 20.03 -15.39
N GLN A 348 -9.24 21.33 -15.16
CA GLN A 348 -7.91 21.89 -14.96
C GLN A 348 -7.31 21.46 -13.60
N SER A 349 -8.11 21.26 -12.54
CA SER A 349 -7.63 20.62 -11.32
C SER A 349 -6.98 19.27 -11.62
N TRP A 350 -7.67 18.45 -12.40
CA TRP A 350 -7.21 17.09 -12.71
C TRP A 350 -6.10 17.08 -13.77
N ARG A 351 -6.03 18.08 -14.64
CA ARG A 351 -4.87 18.27 -15.51
C ARG A 351 -3.61 18.51 -14.66
N LEU A 352 -3.66 19.45 -13.73
CA LEU A 352 -2.53 19.76 -12.85
C LEU A 352 -2.14 18.55 -12.00
N ILE A 353 -3.09 17.92 -11.31
CA ILE A 353 -2.85 16.75 -10.45
C ILE A 353 -2.31 15.57 -11.29
N GLY A 354 -2.89 15.31 -12.45
CA GLY A 354 -2.49 14.20 -13.30
C GLY A 354 -1.10 14.35 -13.89
N ASP A 355 -0.73 15.55 -14.35
CA ASP A 355 0.60 15.80 -14.90
C ASP A 355 1.68 15.88 -13.83
N ALA A 356 1.40 16.47 -12.66
CA ALA A 356 2.28 16.40 -11.50
C ALA A 356 2.53 14.94 -11.06
N SER A 357 1.49 14.13 -11.04
CA SER A 357 1.61 12.69 -10.75
C SER A 357 2.50 11.98 -11.78
N ARG A 358 2.31 12.22 -13.08
CA ARG A 358 3.14 11.63 -14.15
C ARG A 358 4.61 11.99 -14.01
N LEU A 359 4.91 13.26 -13.72
CA LEU A 359 6.27 13.75 -13.49
C LEU A 359 6.92 13.04 -12.29
N ALA A 360 6.23 12.96 -11.16
CA ALA A 360 6.70 12.29 -9.96
C ALA A 360 6.89 10.78 -10.16
N PHE A 361 5.98 10.12 -10.91
CA PHE A 361 6.11 8.70 -11.25
C PHE A 361 7.26 8.41 -12.22
N ALA A 362 7.63 9.35 -13.08
CA ALA A 362 8.81 9.21 -13.93
C ALA A 362 10.09 9.20 -13.08
N ASP A 363 10.23 10.14 -12.14
CA ASP A 363 11.36 10.17 -11.19
C ASP A 363 11.40 8.91 -10.33
N ARG A 364 10.24 8.49 -9.82
CA ARG A 364 10.07 7.26 -9.04
C ARG A 364 10.62 6.04 -9.79
N GLY A 365 10.25 5.89 -11.05
CA GLY A 365 10.67 4.76 -11.89
C GLY A 365 12.17 4.67 -12.05
N ARG A 366 12.87 5.80 -12.10
CA ARG A 366 14.32 5.85 -12.30
C ARG A 366 15.11 5.70 -11.01
N TYR A 367 14.73 6.44 -9.98
CA TYR A 367 15.61 6.67 -8.82
C TYR A 367 15.27 5.81 -7.61
N MET A 368 14.01 5.42 -7.39
CA MET A 368 13.59 4.90 -6.10
C MET A 368 13.77 3.39 -5.94
N ALA A 369 14.48 3.00 -4.88
CA ALA A 369 14.81 1.63 -4.50
C ALA A 369 15.13 1.57 -2.99
N ASP A 370 15.76 0.50 -2.53
CA ASP A 370 16.32 0.38 -1.18
C ASP A 370 17.58 1.24 -1.05
N VAL A 371 17.54 2.24 -0.18
CA VAL A 371 18.63 3.20 0.06
C VAL A 371 19.88 2.55 0.63
N ASP A 372 19.75 1.40 1.30
CA ASP A 372 20.89 0.67 1.86
C ASP A 372 21.70 -0.07 0.78
N PHE A 373 21.14 -0.22 -0.43
CA PHE A 373 21.74 -0.92 -1.58
C PHE A 373 22.05 -0.04 -2.77
N VAL A 374 21.27 1.02 -2.97
CA VAL A 374 21.42 1.92 -4.12
C VAL A 374 21.45 3.37 -3.65
N PRO A 375 22.54 4.12 -3.92
CA PRO A 375 22.54 5.56 -3.68
C PRO A 375 21.41 6.24 -4.45
N MET A 376 20.74 7.18 -3.83
CA MET A 376 19.60 7.91 -4.41
C MET A 376 19.66 9.40 -4.08
N PRO A 377 19.16 10.29 -4.95
CA PRO A 377 19.12 11.73 -4.71
C PRO A 377 17.96 12.13 -3.79
N LEU A 378 17.88 11.57 -2.57
CA LEU A 378 16.73 11.74 -1.67
C LEU A 378 16.40 13.20 -1.40
N LYS A 379 17.40 14.01 -1.09
CA LYS A 379 17.23 15.45 -0.84
C LYS A 379 16.92 16.20 -2.13
N GLY A 380 17.61 15.84 -3.21
CA GLY A 380 17.41 16.50 -4.49
C GLY A 380 16.04 16.25 -5.12
N LEU A 381 15.41 15.09 -4.83
CA LEU A 381 14.07 14.78 -5.34
C LEU A 381 12.96 15.63 -4.69
N VAL A 382 13.22 16.22 -3.53
CA VAL A 382 12.30 17.09 -2.79
C VAL A 382 12.94 18.46 -2.51
N ASP A 383 13.98 18.79 -3.23
CA ASP A 383 14.62 20.11 -3.19
C ASP A 383 13.67 21.16 -3.79
N GLU A 384 13.55 22.32 -3.16
CA GLU A 384 12.61 23.37 -3.53
C GLU A 384 12.87 23.86 -4.97
N ASP A 385 14.11 24.20 -5.31
CA ASP A 385 14.48 24.65 -6.67
C ASP A 385 14.17 23.58 -7.72
N TYR A 386 14.36 22.29 -7.38
CA TYR A 386 14.04 21.19 -8.29
C TYR A 386 12.53 21.03 -8.49
N LEU A 387 11.74 21.16 -7.42
CA LEU A 387 10.27 21.09 -7.50
C LEU A 387 9.70 22.28 -8.27
N ASP A 388 10.29 23.48 -8.14
CA ASP A 388 9.97 24.66 -8.93
C ASP A 388 10.18 24.42 -10.43
N ASP A 389 11.38 23.93 -10.82
CA ASP A 389 11.70 23.59 -12.21
C ASP A 389 10.73 22.53 -12.78
N ARG A 390 10.28 21.58 -11.94
CA ARG A 390 9.29 20.57 -12.35
C ARG A 390 7.88 21.13 -12.43
N ALA A 391 7.52 22.07 -11.54
CA ALA A 391 6.24 22.76 -11.54
C ALA A 391 6.08 23.64 -12.79
N ASP A 392 7.13 24.31 -13.25
CA ASP A 392 7.11 25.12 -14.47
C ASP A 392 6.69 24.30 -15.70
N LEU A 393 6.95 22.99 -15.72
CA LEU A 393 6.46 22.12 -16.80
C LEU A 393 4.93 22.00 -16.83
N LEU A 394 4.26 22.29 -15.72
CA LEU A 394 2.80 22.26 -15.62
C LEU A 394 2.10 23.51 -16.20
N GLU A 395 2.87 24.51 -16.62
CA GLU A 395 2.30 25.69 -17.30
C GLU A 395 1.53 25.30 -18.56
N GLY A 396 0.46 26.04 -18.86
CA GLY A 396 -0.40 25.79 -20.00
C GLY A 396 -1.74 25.13 -19.64
N ASP A 397 -2.55 24.85 -20.68
CA ASP A 397 -3.96 24.47 -20.51
C ASP A 397 -4.28 23.05 -21.02
N VAL A 398 -3.28 22.30 -21.50
CA VAL A 398 -3.44 20.95 -22.07
C VAL A 398 -2.49 19.95 -21.40
N ALA A 399 -2.77 18.67 -21.54
CA ALA A 399 -1.94 17.59 -21.03
C ALA A 399 -0.50 17.66 -21.56
N LEU A 400 0.48 17.36 -20.71
CA LEU A 400 1.87 17.18 -21.16
C LEU A 400 1.95 16.05 -22.19
N PRO A 401 2.58 16.27 -23.35
CA PRO A 401 2.61 15.24 -24.42
C PRO A 401 3.46 14.04 -24.00
N GLU A 402 4.62 14.27 -23.43
CA GLU A 402 5.56 13.25 -22.97
C GLU A 402 6.16 13.68 -21.63
N VAL A 403 6.43 12.70 -20.77
CA VAL A 403 7.00 12.92 -19.45
C VAL A 403 8.23 12.04 -19.30
N THR A 404 9.32 12.63 -18.83
CA THR A 404 10.59 11.95 -18.55
C THR A 404 11.04 12.24 -17.12
N PRO A 405 11.87 11.38 -16.52
CA PRO A 405 12.52 11.68 -15.25
C PRO A 405 13.32 12.97 -15.34
N GLY A 406 13.28 13.75 -14.27
CA GLY A 406 14.10 14.95 -14.16
C GLY A 406 15.56 14.64 -13.78
N THR A 407 16.31 15.70 -13.49
CA THR A 407 17.71 15.60 -13.05
C THR A 407 17.84 16.30 -11.69
N PRO A 408 17.42 15.65 -10.60
CA PRO A 408 17.49 16.23 -9.26
C PRO A 408 18.96 16.48 -8.86
N PRO A 409 19.25 17.49 -8.04
CA PRO A 409 20.60 17.72 -7.51
C PRO A 409 21.13 16.45 -6.83
N TRP A 410 22.33 16.01 -7.23
CA TRP A 410 22.92 14.78 -6.73
C TRP A 410 24.44 14.76 -6.87
N ASP A 411 25.15 14.34 -5.82
CA ASP A 411 26.61 14.28 -5.80
C ASP A 411 27.22 13.04 -6.49
N HIS A 412 26.37 12.15 -7.04
CA HIS A 412 26.80 10.89 -7.65
C HIS A 412 26.52 10.90 -9.16
N ALA A 413 27.46 10.37 -9.92
CA ALA A 413 27.33 10.19 -11.38
C ALA A 413 26.87 8.77 -11.73
N MET A 414 25.82 8.25 -11.08
CA MET A 414 25.27 6.93 -11.39
C MET A 414 24.21 7.03 -12.47
N LEU A 415 24.40 6.27 -13.56
CA LEU A 415 23.37 6.11 -14.58
C LEU A 415 22.44 4.95 -14.19
N LEU A 416 21.14 5.24 -14.13
CA LEU A 416 20.09 4.28 -13.82
C LEU A 416 19.06 4.22 -14.96
N SER A 417 18.53 3.04 -15.20
CA SER A 417 17.45 2.81 -16.17
C SER A 417 16.09 2.77 -15.49
N ASP A 418 15.05 3.13 -16.25
CA ASP A 418 13.68 3.15 -15.74
C ASP A 418 13.18 1.75 -15.43
N ASP A 419 12.51 1.61 -14.30
CA ASP A 419 11.89 0.39 -13.83
C ASP A 419 10.48 0.21 -14.42
N GLU A 420 10.17 -1.00 -14.84
CA GLU A 420 8.87 -1.43 -15.37
C GLU A 420 8.15 -2.40 -14.40
N ALA A 421 8.53 -2.42 -13.10
CA ALA A 421 7.92 -3.29 -12.11
C ALA A 421 6.42 -3.04 -11.97
N ILE A 422 5.65 -4.12 -11.87
CA ILE A 422 4.20 -4.12 -11.72
C ILE A 422 3.89 -4.27 -10.23
N GLU A 423 3.09 -3.35 -9.67
CA GLU A 423 2.61 -3.40 -8.29
C GLU A 423 1.08 -3.52 -8.29
N PHE A 424 0.58 -4.59 -7.66
CA PHE A 424 -0.85 -4.91 -7.64
C PHE A 424 -1.56 -4.35 -6.41
N PRO A 425 -2.89 -4.10 -6.49
CA PRO A 425 -3.66 -3.64 -5.35
C PRO A 425 -3.97 -4.80 -4.39
N SER A 426 -3.41 -4.74 -3.22
CA SER A 426 -3.85 -5.39 -1.98
C SER A 426 -3.19 -4.58 -0.87
N THR A 427 -3.40 -4.82 0.36
CA THR A 427 -2.82 -4.00 1.45
C THR A 427 -3.94 -3.58 2.42
N SER A 428 -3.60 -3.24 3.64
CA SER A 428 -4.47 -2.60 4.63
C SER A 428 -3.80 -1.35 5.18
N HIS A 429 -4.61 -0.39 5.64
CA HIS A 429 -4.12 0.79 6.33
C HIS A 429 -4.79 0.97 7.69
N ILE A 430 -4.03 1.49 8.65
CA ILE A 430 -4.44 1.73 10.03
C ILE A 430 -4.01 3.14 10.44
N SER A 431 -4.96 3.96 10.87
CA SER A 431 -4.74 5.28 11.48
C SER A 431 -5.23 5.26 12.92
N ILE A 432 -4.41 5.71 13.88
CA ILE A 432 -4.76 5.75 15.30
C ILE A 432 -4.26 7.07 15.92
N VAL A 433 -5.10 7.68 16.74
CA VAL A 433 -4.72 8.77 17.67
C VAL A 433 -5.15 8.33 19.06
N ASP A 434 -4.22 8.26 20.02
CA ASP A 434 -4.51 7.84 21.39
C ASP A 434 -4.85 9.02 22.31
N ALA A 435 -5.21 8.72 23.56
CA ALA A 435 -5.64 9.70 24.54
C ALA A 435 -4.52 10.67 25.00
N ASP A 436 -3.25 10.32 24.77
CA ASP A 436 -2.12 11.22 25.04
C ASP A 436 -1.82 12.16 23.85
N GLY A 437 -2.50 11.96 22.72
CA GLY A 437 -2.29 12.71 21.49
C GLY A 437 -1.19 12.14 20.59
N ASN A 438 -0.64 10.94 20.90
CA ASN A 438 0.23 10.25 19.96
C ASN A 438 -0.56 9.84 18.73
N ALA A 439 0.08 9.97 17.55
CA ALA A 439 -0.54 9.64 16.27
C ALA A 439 0.28 8.58 15.53
N LEU A 440 -0.43 7.61 14.95
CA LEU A 440 0.15 6.48 14.25
C LEU A 440 -0.52 6.30 12.88
N SER A 441 0.30 6.20 11.85
CA SER A 441 -0.10 5.82 10.49
C SER A 441 0.68 4.57 10.09
N MET A 442 0.03 3.43 9.85
CA MET A 442 0.67 2.21 9.39
C MET A 442 -0.01 1.63 8.16
N THR A 443 0.78 1.35 7.14
CA THR A 443 0.34 0.58 5.98
C THR A 443 1.04 -0.77 5.97
N THR A 444 0.28 -1.86 5.82
CA THR A 444 0.70 -3.25 6.00
C THR A 444 0.18 -4.12 4.86
N THR A 445 0.97 -5.10 4.41
CA THR A 445 0.69 -5.84 3.18
C THR A 445 1.24 -7.26 3.21
N ILE A 446 0.73 -8.10 2.31
CA ILE A 446 1.36 -9.33 1.81
C ILE A 446 1.54 -9.26 0.28
N GLU A 447 1.52 -8.08 -0.30
CA GLU A 447 1.56 -7.61 -1.69
C GLU A 447 0.27 -7.92 -2.44
N ASN A 448 0.17 -8.95 -3.26
CA ASN A 448 -1.03 -9.29 -4.05
C ASN A 448 -2.12 -9.95 -3.19
N GLY A 449 -3.37 -9.88 -3.60
CA GLY A 449 -4.47 -10.56 -2.91
C GLY A 449 -4.14 -12.03 -2.65
N PHE A 450 -4.13 -12.44 -1.38
CA PHE A 450 -3.69 -13.75 -0.86
C PHE A 450 -2.18 -14.05 -1.00
N GLY A 451 -1.35 -13.04 -1.26
CA GLY A 451 0.10 -13.17 -1.31
C GLY A 451 0.60 -14.25 -2.28
N SER A 452 1.58 -15.03 -1.87
CA SER A 452 2.10 -16.18 -2.62
C SER A 452 1.14 -17.38 -2.72
N ARG A 453 -0.02 -17.31 -2.11
CA ARG A 453 -0.98 -18.42 -1.89
C ARG A 453 -0.38 -19.55 -1.04
N LEU A 454 0.73 -19.36 -0.39
CA LEU A 454 1.25 -20.31 0.60
C LEU A 454 0.65 -20.01 1.97
N PHE A 455 -0.04 -21.01 2.53
CA PHE A 455 -0.70 -20.93 3.83
C PHE A 455 0.01 -21.84 4.83
N VAL A 456 0.48 -21.28 5.92
CA VAL A 456 1.25 -21.98 6.95
C VAL A 456 0.85 -21.51 8.33
N ARG A 457 0.68 -22.41 9.29
CA ARG A 457 0.37 -22.06 10.69
C ARG A 457 -0.81 -21.07 10.84
N GLY A 458 -1.79 -21.14 9.91
CA GLY A 458 -2.99 -20.31 9.93
C GLY A 458 -2.88 -18.93 9.27
N PHE A 459 -1.77 -18.59 8.62
CA PHE A 459 -1.60 -17.32 7.90
C PHE A 459 -0.99 -17.50 6.51
N LEU A 460 -1.21 -16.51 5.64
CA LEU A 460 -0.64 -16.45 4.30
C LEU A 460 0.76 -15.82 4.32
N LEU A 461 1.63 -16.31 3.42
CA LEU A 461 2.92 -15.70 3.15
C LEU A 461 2.81 -14.70 1.99
N ASN A 462 3.60 -13.64 2.08
CA ASN A 462 3.70 -12.58 1.09
C ASN A 462 4.24 -13.10 -0.25
N ASN A 463 4.06 -12.28 -1.29
CA ASN A 463 4.75 -12.39 -2.57
C ASN A 463 5.56 -11.12 -2.89
N GLU A 464 6.12 -10.50 -1.87
CA GLU A 464 6.67 -9.15 -1.90
C GLU A 464 7.86 -8.99 -2.87
N LEU A 465 8.59 -10.08 -3.14
CA LEU A 465 9.74 -10.01 -4.04
C LEU A 465 9.34 -9.71 -5.50
N THR A 466 8.05 -9.84 -5.86
CA THR A 466 7.57 -9.43 -7.18
C THR A 466 7.44 -7.92 -7.36
N ASP A 467 7.62 -7.13 -6.28
CA ASP A 467 7.78 -5.67 -6.36
C ASP A 467 9.17 -5.25 -6.86
N PHE A 468 10.15 -6.16 -6.88
CA PHE A 468 11.39 -5.91 -7.62
C PHE A 468 11.14 -5.89 -9.12
N SER A 469 11.97 -5.14 -9.85
CA SER A 469 12.06 -5.28 -11.30
C SER A 469 12.48 -6.71 -11.65
N PHE A 470 11.75 -7.35 -12.57
CA PHE A 470 12.09 -8.69 -13.03
C PHE A 470 13.38 -8.68 -13.89
N ARG A 471 13.67 -7.54 -14.56
CA ARG A 471 14.93 -7.30 -15.25
C ARG A 471 15.92 -6.62 -14.33
N THR A 472 17.16 -7.00 -14.40
CA THR A 472 18.25 -6.37 -13.63
C THR A 472 18.82 -5.13 -14.32
N HIS A 473 18.76 -5.11 -15.66
CA HIS A 473 19.30 -4.05 -16.53
C HIS A 473 18.36 -3.81 -17.73
N LYS A 474 18.44 -2.63 -18.30
CA LYS A 474 17.86 -2.28 -19.59
C LYS A 474 18.96 -1.63 -20.43
N ASP A 475 19.22 -2.17 -21.63
CA ASP A 475 20.30 -1.72 -22.54
C ASP A 475 21.69 -1.61 -21.89
N GLY A 476 22.00 -2.54 -20.98
CA GLY A 476 23.25 -2.57 -20.22
C GLY A 476 23.32 -1.60 -19.02
N VAL A 477 22.28 -0.80 -18.80
CA VAL A 477 22.19 0.15 -17.67
C VAL A 477 21.42 -0.51 -16.53
N PRO A 478 21.92 -0.49 -15.27
CA PRO A 478 21.26 -1.13 -14.14
C PRO A 478 19.94 -0.44 -13.78
N ILE A 479 18.96 -1.26 -13.36
CA ILE A 479 17.72 -0.79 -12.75
C ILE A 479 17.91 -0.69 -11.24
N ALA A 480 17.53 0.44 -10.64
CA ALA A 480 17.70 0.67 -9.21
C ALA A 480 17.00 -0.39 -8.36
N ASN A 481 15.74 -0.69 -8.69
CA ASN A 481 14.88 -1.64 -7.97
C ASN A 481 15.06 -3.11 -8.44
N ARG A 482 16.24 -3.51 -8.91
CA ARG A 482 16.55 -4.92 -9.22
C ARG A 482 16.67 -5.76 -7.96
N LEU A 483 16.33 -7.05 -8.08
CA LEU A 483 16.49 -8.01 -6.98
C LEU A 483 17.98 -8.21 -6.63
N GLU A 484 18.28 -8.10 -5.33
CA GLU A 484 19.60 -8.42 -4.76
C GLU A 484 19.42 -9.13 -3.39
N PRO A 485 20.28 -10.08 -3.00
CA PRO A 485 20.19 -10.75 -1.69
C PRO A 485 20.19 -9.77 -0.52
N GLY A 486 19.24 -9.91 0.40
CA GLY A 486 19.10 -9.04 1.58
C GLY A 486 18.42 -7.70 1.33
N LYS A 487 18.22 -7.29 0.09
CA LYS A 487 17.59 -6.04 -0.31
C LYS A 487 16.09 -6.06 -0.06
N ARG A 488 15.51 -4.90 0.21
CA ARG A 488 14.07 -4.67 0.32
C ARG A 488 13.50 -4.20 -1.01
N PRO A 489 12.40 -4.77 -1.52
CA PRO A 489 11.78 -4.26 -2.74
C PRO A 489 11.17 -2.88 -2.51
N ARG A 490 11.22 -2.03 -3.55
CA ARG A 490 10.52 -0.75 -3.54
C ARG A 490 9.04 -0.95 -3.21
N SER A 491 8.47 0.00 -2.49
CA SER A 491 7.04 0.02 -2.14
C SER A 491 6.38 1.33 -2.56
N SER A 492 5.07 1.28 -2.78
CA SER A 492 4.20 2.46 -2.91
C SER A 492 3.38 2.75 -1.66
N MET A 493 3.53 1.98 -0.59
CA MET A 493 2.85 2.24 0.67
C MET A 493 3.22 3.62 1.19
N ALA A 494 2.22 4.45 1.48
CA ALA A 494 2.38 5.85 1.86
C ALA A 494 1.65 6.16 3.18
N PRO A 495 2.05 5.54 4.31
CA PRO A 495 1.55 5.99 5.59
C PRO A 495 2.03 7.43 5.83
N THR A 496 1.10 8.33 6.10
CA THR A 496 1.36 9.77 6.12
C THR A 496 0.79 10.42 7.38
N ILE A 497 1.52 11.37 7.96
CA ILE A 497 1.05 12.31 8.97
C ILE A 497 1.30 13.73 8.44
N VAL A 498 0.24 14.50 8.26
CA VAL A 498 0.33 15.92 7.90
C VAL A 498 0.45 16.74 9.18
N MET A 499 1.49 17.57 9.25
CA MET A 499 1.84 18.38 10.40
C MET A 499 1.57 19.86 10.14
N LYS A 500 1.28 20.62 11.17
CA LYS A 500 1.30 22.08 11.15
C LYS A 500 1.76 22.61 12.50
N ASP A 501 2.71 23.54 12.49
CA ASP A 501 3.30 24.12 13.71
C ASP A 501 3.80 23.03 14.69
N GLY A 502 4.45 21.97 14.14
CA GLY A 502 4.99 20.85 14.91
C GLY A 502 3.94 19.90 15.51
N LYS A 503 2.67 20.00 15.10
CA LYS A 503 1.56 19.15 15.61
C LYS A 503 0.86 18.42 14.47
N PRO A 504 0.41 17.18 14.67
CA PRO A 504 -0.32 16.44 13.66
C PRO A 504 -1.71 17.07 13.42
N LYS A 505 -2.10 17.13 12.15
CA LYS A 505 -3.39 17.64 11.67
C LYS A 505 -4.20 16.58 10.96
N LEU A 506 -3.51 15.67 10.24
CA LEU A 506 -4.16 14.57 9.54
C LEU A 506 -3.26 13.34 9.60
N VAL A 507 -3.84 12.20 9.97
CA VAL A 507 -3.22 10.87 9.86
C VAL A 507 -3.94 10.16 8.74
N ILE A 508 -3.22 9.65 7.73
CA ILE A 508 -3.85 9.09 6.54
C ILE A 508 -2.97 8.05 5.85
N GLY A 509 -3.60 7.14 5.14
CA GLY A 509 -3.00 6.24 4.18
C GLY A 509 -4.04 5.36 3.50
N SER A 510 -3.60 4.55 2.55
CA SER A 510 -4.48 3.72 1.71
C SER A 510 -3.80 2.41 1.33
N PRO A 511 -4.55 1.33 1.09
CA PRO A 511 -4.16 0.26 0.18
C PRO A 511 -4.34 0.67 -1.29
N GLY A 512 -3.79 -0.12 -2.24
CA GLY A 512 -4.06 0.11 -3.66
C GLY A 512 -2.89 -0.08 -4.64
N GLY A 513 -1.80 -0.78 -4.26
CA GLY A 513 -0.60 -0.91 -5.09
C GLY A 513 -0.01 0.47 -5.42
N SER A 514 0.50 0.69 -6.61
CA SER A 514 1.08 1.98 -6.98
C SER A 514 0.07 3.15 -7.04
N ARG A 515 -1.25 2.88 -7.02
CA ARG A 515 -2.29 3.93 -6.91
C ARG A 515 -2.40 4.52 -5.51
N ILE A 516 -1.86 3.88 -4.47
CA ILE A 516 -1.83 4.41 -3.08
C ILE A 516 -1.36 5.86 -3.05
N ILE A 517 -0.30 6.16 -3.80
CA ILE A 517 0.31 7.49 -3.88
C ILE A 517 -0.71 8.54 -4.34
N GLY A 518 -1.43 8.25 -5.44
CA GLY A 518 -2.48 9.13 -5.94
C GLY A 518 -3.66 9.26 -4.96
N TYR A 519 -4.14 8.16 -4.39
CA TYR A 519 -5.23 8.18 -3.41
C TYR A 519 -4.91 9.03 -2.18
N VAL A 520 -3.69 8.94 -1.66
CA VAL A 520 -3.26 9.76 -0.51
C VAL A 520 -3.14 11.23 -0.92
N ALA A 521 -2.52 11.53 -2.07
CA ALA A 521 -2.37 12.90 -2.56
C ALA A 521 -3.74 13.56 -2.82
N GLU A 522 -4.67 12.87 -3.51
CA GLU A 522 -6.03 13.36 -3.77
C GLU A 522 -6.80 13.67 -2.49
N ALA A 523 -6.71 12.79 -1.47
CA ALA A 523 -7.42 12.98 -0.22
C ALA A 523 -6.84 14.15 0.60
N ILE A 524 -5.51 14.37 0.55
CA ILE A 524 -4.85 15.54 1.17
C ILE A 524 -5.32 16.82 0.47
N ILE A 525 -5.30 16.87 -0.87
CA ILE A 525 -5.79 18.00 -1.67
C ILE A 525 -7.27 18.28 -1.34
N ALA A 526 -8.11 17.22 -1.32
CA ALA A 526 -9.52 17.35 -1.01
C ALA A 526 -9.78 17.98 0.37
N HIS A 527 -8.95 17.61 1.35
CA HIS A 527 -9.07 18.14 2.72
C HIS A 527 -8.52 19.56 2.83
N LEU A 528 -7.31 19.84 2.32
CA LEU A 528 -6.60 21.11 2.50
C LEU A 528 -7.04 22.20 1.51
N ASP A 529 -7.22 21.88 0.22
CA ASP A 529 -7.59 22.88 -0.79
C ASP A 529 -9.11 23.02 -0.94
N TRP A 530 -9.86 21.91 -0.96
CA TRP A 530 -11.29 21.94 -1.23
C TRP A 530 -12.15 21.98 0.04
N GLY A 531 -11.52 22.01 1.23
CA GLY A 531 -12.20 22.15 2.51
C GLY A 531 -13.16 21.00 2.85
N MET A 532 -12.95 19.81 2.25
CA MET A 532 -13.76 18.64 2.55
C MET A 532 -13.46 18.13 3.95
N ASN A 533 -14.48 17.73 4.71
CA ASN A 533 -14.24 16.99 5.94
C ASN A 533 -13.55 15.64 5.62
N VAL A 534 -12.95 15.01 6.63
CA VAL A 534 -12.15 13.81 6.42
C VAL A 534 -12.92 12.66 5.77
N GLN A 535 -14.23 12.47 6.09
CA GLN A 535 -15.04 11.44 5.44
C GLN A 535 -15.34 11.77 3.98
N GLN A 536 -15.60 13.04 3.66
CA GLN A 536 -15.79 13.47 2.27
C GLN A 536 -14.51 13.31 1.47
N ALA A 537 -13.35 13.64 2.04
CA ALA A 537 -12.06 13.52 1.41
C ALA A 537 -11.72 12.05 1.04
N VAL A 538 -11.92 11.10 1.98
CA VAL A 538 -11.70 9.67 1.69
C VAL A 538 -12.79 9.05 0.80
N SER A 539 -13.91 9.72 0.61
CA SER A 539 -15.02 9.28 -0.25
C SER A 539 -14.99 9.92 -1.64
N LEU A 540 -14.00 10.78 -1.93
CA LEU A 540 -13.89 11.45 -3.23
C LEU A 540 -13.79 10.39 -4.34
N PRO A 541 -14.55 10.51 -5.45
CA PRO A 541 -14.35 9.67 -6.62
C PRO A 541 -12.93 9.78 -7.17
N HIS A 542 -12.27 8.65 -7.36
CA HIS A 542 -10.88 8.63 -7.77
C HIS A 542 -10.65 8.93 -9.25
N MET A 543 -9.60 9.68 -9.52
CA MET A 543 -9.11 10.00 -10.85
C MET A 543 -7.58 9.94 -10.85
N ILE A 544 -7.00 8.84 -11.32
CA ILE A 544 -5.57 8.52 -11.18
C ILE A 544 -4.86 8.52 -12.53
N ASN A 545 -3.79 9.29 -12.62
CA ASN A 545 -2.88 9.26 -13.77
C ASN A 545 -1.44 9.06 -13.33
N ARG A 546 -0.87 7.88 -13.63
CA ARG A 546 0.52 7.53 -13.30
C ARG A 546 1.43 7.56 -14.53
N PHE A 547 0.92 7.07 -15.66
CA PHE A 547 1.71 6.77 -16.87
C PHE A 547 1.09 7.29 -18.17
N GLY A 548 0.21 8.29 -18.08
CA GLY A 548 -0.40 8.96 -19.23
C GLY A 548 -1.83 8.54 -19.59
N THR A 549 -2.32 7.39 -19.10
CA THR A 549 -3.74 7.07 -19.15
C THR A 549 -4.40 7.49 -17.85
N TYR A 550 -5.47 8.26 -17.94
CA TYR A 550 -6.26 8.67 -16.79
C TYR A 550 -7.29 7.59 -16.44
N ASP A 551 -7.12 6.92 -15.29
CA ASP A 551 -8.11 5.99 -14.76
C ASP A 551 -9.17 6.79 -14.00
N LEU A 552 -10.43 6.73 -14.41
CA LEU A 552 -11.58 7.33 -13.73
C LEU A 552 -12.43 6.23 -13.08
N GLU A 553 -12.88 6.47 -11.86
CA GLU A 553 -13.69 5.51 -11.13
C GLU A 553 -15.08 5.35 -11.74
N ALA A 554 -15.38 4.11 -12.16
CA ALA A 554 -16.65 3.72 -12.76
C ALA A 554 -17.83 3.89 -11.78
N GLY A 555 -19.00 4.27 -12.31
CA GLY A 555 -20.23 4.44 -11.52
C GLY A 555 -20.25 5.69 -10.63
N THR A 556 -19.30 6.60 -10.78
CA THR A 556 -19.18 7.81 -9.97
C THR A 556 -19.23 9.09 -10.79
N LYS A 557 -19.20 10.24 -10.08
CA LYS A 557 -19.12 11.55 -10.75
C LYS A 557 -17.82 11.75 -11.54
N ALA A 558 -16.77 10.97 -11.30
CA ALA A 558 -15.53 11.03 -12.07
C ALA A 558 -15.76 10.83 -13.58
N GLU A 559 -16.75 10.00 -13.97
CA GLU A 559 -17.09 9.76 -15.36
C GLU A 559 -17.49 11.05 -16.13
N THR A 560 -18.03 12.05 -15.43
CA THR A 560 -18.42 13.32 -16.08
C THR A 560 -17.23 14.10 -16.58
N LEU A 561 -16.03 13.80 -16.12
CA LEU A 561 -14.79 14.45 -16.54
C LEU A 561 -14.07 13.70 -17.68
N ALA A 562 -14.59 12.56 -18.15
CA ALA A 562 -13.95 11.79 -19.22
C ALA A 562 -13.77 12.64 -20.51
N ALA A 563 -14.86 13.15 -21.10
CA ALA A 563 -14.79 13.96 -22.31
C ALA A 563 -14.00 15.28 -22.13
N PRO A 564 -14.13 16.04 -21.01
CA PRO A 564 -13.25 17.17 -20.74
C PRO A 564 -11.76 16.82 -20.69
N LEU A 565 -11.37 15.70 -20.04
CA LEU A 565 -9.97 15.27 -19.98
C LEU A 565 -9.45 14.78 -21.34
N GLU A 566 -10.28 14.10 -22.13
CA GLU A 566 -9.94 13.74 -23.52
C GLU A 566 -9.71 14.99 -24.38
N ALA A 567 -10.51 16.03 -24.18
CA ALA A 567 -10.35 17.31 -24.90
C ALA A 567 -9.04 18.03 -24.52
N LEU A 568 -8.51 17.79 -23.31
CA LEU A 568 -7.20 18.29 -22.88
C LEU A 568 -6.03 17.43 -23.42
N GLY A 569 -6.29 16.28 -24.04
CA GLY A 569 -5.29 15.44 -24.69
C GLY A 569 -4.97 14.14 -23.95
N TYR A 570 -5.65 13.82 -22.85
CA TYR A 570 -5.45 12.54 -22.15
C TYR A 570 -6.14 11.37 -22.84
N LYS A 571 -5.58 10.18 -22.66
CA LYS A 571 -6.32 8.93 -22.80
C LYS A 571 -7.08 8.69 -21.52
N VAL A 572 -8.35 8.34 -21.60
CA VAL A 572 -9.20 8.08 -20.44
C VAL A 572 -9.65 6.62 -20.43
N ASN A 573 -9.63 6.03 -19.25
CA ASN A 573 -10.11 4.67 -19.00
C ASN A 573 -11.06 4.71 -17.80
N ILE A 574 -12.33 4.36 -18.02
CA ILE A 574 -13.34 4.24 -16.96
C ILE A 574 -13.29 2.81 -16.44
N ARG A 575 -13.00 2.65 -15.16
CA ARG A 575 -12.82 1.36 -14.53
C ARG A 575 -13.10 1.38 -13.03
N ASP A 576 -13.23 0.20 -12.46
CA ASP A 576 -13.26 0.07 -11.01
C ASP A 576 -11.92 0.45 -10.40
N LEU A 577 -11.97 1.29 -9.36
CA LEU A 577 -10.81 1.68 -8.56
C LEU A 577 -11.05 1.28 -7.11
N ASN A 578 -10.08 0.59 -6.52
CA ASN A 578 -10.18 -0.01 -5.21
C ASN A 578 -9.13 0.60 -4.26
N SER A 579 -9.48 1.71 -3.64
CA SER A 579 -8.75 2.29 -2.50
C SER A 579 -9.21 1.62 -1.19
N GLY A 580 -8.91 2.22 -0.09
CA GLY A 580 -9.31 1.80 1.26
C GLY A 580 -8.73 2.81 2.24
N LEU A 581 -8.90 4.09 1.90
CA LEU A 581 -8.43 5.21 2.70
C LEU A 581 -9.00 5.16 4.11
N HIS A 582 -8.14 5.31 5.11
CA HIS A 582 -8.50 5.51 6.50
C HIS A 582 -7.77 6.75 7.00
N ALA A 583 -8.51 7.70 7.55
CA ALA A 583 -7.93 8.96 7.95
C ALA A 583 -8.54 9.50 9.25
N ILE A 584 -7.74 10.27 9.99
CA ILE A 584 -8.15 10.98 11.20
C ILE A 584 -7.67 12.42 11.08
N ALA A 585 -8.61 13.36 11.01
CA ALA A 585 -8.30 14.79 11.13
C ALA A 585 -8.29 15.20 12.61
N ILE A 586 -7.29 16.01 12.98
CA ILE A 586 -7.03 16.42 14.37
C ILE A 586 -7.22 17.92 14.49
N GLY A 587 -8.31 18.32 15.15
CA GLY A 587 -8.68 19.71 15.44
C GLY A 587 -9.04 19.91 16.91
N GLU A 588 -10.11 20.65 17.18
CA GLU A 588 -10.71 20.73 18.52
C GLU A 588 -11.31 19.39 18.96
N THR A 589 -11.77 18.61 17.99
CA THR A 589 -12.17 17.22 18.13
C THR A 589 -11.41 16.38 17.11
N LEU A 590 -11.36 15.06 17.32
CA LEU A 590 -10.89 14.10 16.35
C LEU A 590 -12.04 13.76 15.40
N GLN A 591 -11.77 13.75 14.10
CA GLN A 591 -12.73 13.36 13.09
C GLN A 591 -12.17 12.18 12.31
N GLY A 592 -12.85 11.02 12.33
CA GLY A 592 -12.44 9.81 11.66
C GLY A 592 -13.23 9.58 10.38
N GLY A 593 -12.53 9.21 9.29
CA GLY A 593 -13.09 8.82 8.01
C GLY A 593 -12.61 7.44 7.57
N ALA A 594 -13.50 6.69 6.92
CA ALA A 594 -13.20 5.40 6.33
C ALA A 594 -13.78 5.31 4.92
N ASP A 595 -13.01 4.75 4.00
CA ASP A 595 -13.36 4.62 2.60
C ASP A 595 -14.65 3.82 2.40
N PRO A 596 -15.66 4.34 1.67
CA PRO A 596 -16.90 3.62 1.41
C PRO A 596 -16.72 2.42 0.47
N ARG A 597 -15.58 2.31 -0.23
CA ARG A 597 -15.27 1.18 -1.14
C ARG A 597 -14.87 -0.08 -0.40
N ARG A 598 -14.60 0.00 0.91
CA ARG A 598 -14.24 -1.15 1.76
C ARG A 598 -15.06 -1.20 3.05
N GLU A 599 -14.96 -2.34 3.74
CA GLU A 599 -15.73 -2.65 4.95
C GLU A 599 -15.29 -1.83 6.18
N GLY A 600 -14.13 -1.17 6.14
CA GLY A 600 -13.55 -0.42 7.23
C GLY A 600 -14.44 0.66 7.83
N ILE A 601 -14.17 1.01 9.08
CA ILE A 601 -14.85 2.08 9.84
C ILE A 601 -13.86 2.93 10.60
N ALA A 602 -14.31 4.09 11.06
CA ALA A 602 -13.66 4.85 12.11
C ALA A 602 -14.46 4.72 13.41
N LEU A 603 -13.79 4.67 14.55
CA LEU A 603 -14.41 4.62 15.89
C LEU A 603 -13.62 5.44 16.89
N GLY A 604 -14.31 6.19 17.78
CA GLY A 604 -13.67 7.04 18.75
C GLY A 604 -14.53 7.35 19.99
N GLU A 605 -13.90 7.98 21.00
CA GLU A 605 -14.56 8.44 22.24
C GLU A 605 -14.03 9.78 22.73
#